data_f7d380d7c1ba0934773e606a0981e696
#
_entry.id   f7d380d7c1ba0934773e606a0981e696
#
_cell.length_a   1.000
_cell.length_b   1.000
_cell.length_c   1.000
_cell.angle_alpha   90.00
_cell.angle_beta   90.00
_cell.angle_gamma   90.00
#
_symmetry.space_group_name_H-M   'P 1'
#
loop_
_entity.id
_entity.type
_entity.pdbx_description
1 polymer ?
#
loop_
_entity_poly.entity_id
_entity_poly.type
_entity_poly.pdbx_seq_one_letter_code
_entity_poly.pdbx_strand_id
1 'polypeptide(L)'
;EVRVLRAPCMGRCHAAPALELGHAHIEEATIEKVTEAIENNMVHPTIPEFQRFSDYVSSGGYDTLKRLRKSGDWKEVQTEILNAGLRGLGGAGFPSGRKWEFVRANEGPRYLAVNGDEGEPGTFKDRYYLERTPHLFLEGMLIAAWAVEAEKAFIYMRDEYPSVLKILKDEIKQLEMAGIVKKGYIDLRRGAGAYICGEESAMIESIEGKRGIPRHRPPFVAQVGIFGRPTLVHNVETLHWIARICREGSKIFSGTKKNGRIGLRSYSVSGRIKNPGVHLLPSGSTILDIIDACGGMLEGHTFKAYQPGGPSSGLLPASIDDVPMDFDTLQSLDTFIGSAAVVILSQVDKPRDAALNMLRFFEDESCGQCTPCRVGCEKAVKLLEQPKWDAELLTDICNAMGDASICGLGQAASNPIKLTLRHFPDEV
;
A
#
# COMPACT_ATOMS: atom_id res chain seq x y z
N GLU A 1 -15.98 28.51 16.26
CA GLU A 1 -14.51 28.51 16.06
C GLU A 1 -14.10 27.19 15.42
N VAL A 2 -13.32 27.23 14.33
CA VAL A 2 -12.86 26.05 13.62
C VAL A 2 -11.35 25.94 13.81
N ARG A 3 -10.87 24.77 14.24
CA ARG A 3 -9.46 24.46 14.34
C ARG A 3 -9.01 23.60 13.17
N VAL A 4 -8.01 24.06 12.42
CA VAL A 4 -7.39 23.33 11.34
C VAL A 4 -6.09 22.69 11.83
N LEU A 5 -5.93 21.39 11.60
CA LEU A 5 -4.74 20.62 11.98
C LEU A 5 -4.13 19.97 10.75
N ARG A 6 -2.80 19.79 10.77
CA ARG A 6 -2.16 18.88 9.82
C ARG A 6 -2.56 17.45 10.16
N ALA A 7 -2.83 16.66 9.13
CA ALA A 7 -3.19 15.26 9.26
C ALA A 7 -2.20 14.39 8.47
N PRO A 8 -2.04 13.09 8.81
CA PRO A 8 -1.34 12.14 7.96
C PRO A 8 -2.02 12.01 6.60
N CYS A 9 -1.37 11.34 5.65
CA CYS A 9 -1.95 11.12 4.33
C CYS A 9 -3.27 10.34 4.44
N MET A 10 -4.36 10.91 3.94
CA MET A 10 -5.70 10.30 3.96
C MET A 10 -5.98 9.38 2.76
N GLY A 11 -4.98 9.11 1.91
CA GLY A 11 -5.14 8.32 0.70
C GLY A 11 -6.06 8.96 -0.36
N ARG A 12 -6.16 10.29 -0.38
CA ARG A 12 -6.99 11.08 -1.32
C ARG A 12 -6.15 11.90 -2.29
N CYS A 13 -4.94 11.47 -2.60
CA CYS A 13 -3.98 12.21 -3.43
C CYS A 13 -4.49 12.49 -4.85
N HIS A 14 -5.38 11.63 -5.39
CA HIS A 14 -6.02 11.82 -6.69
C HIS A 14 -7.01 12.99 -6.71
N ALA A 15 -7.49 13.43 -5.55
CA ALA A 15 -8.49 14.49 -5.39
C ALA A 15 -8.00 15.57 -4.41
N ALA A 16 -6.70 15.85 -4.43
CA ALA A 16 -6.08 16.89 -3.64
C ALA A 16 -6.50 18.30 -4.15
N PRO A 17 -6.57 19.31 -3.25
CA PRO A 17 -6.39 19.22 -1.80
C PRO A 17 -7.54 18.49 -1.11
N ALA A 18 -7.23 17.72 -0.06
CA ALA A 18 -8.22 16.97 0.70
C ALA A 18 -8.18 17.34 2.17
N LEU A 19 -9.35 17.32 2.82
CA LEU A 19 -9.55 17.64 4.22
C LEU A 19 -10.50 16.63 4.85
N GLU A 20 -10.35 16.34 6.14
CA GLU A 20 -11.28 15.54 6.92
C GLU A 20 -12.01 16.42 7.95
N LEU A 21 -13.34 16.32 7.97
CA LEU A 21 -14.21 16.91 8.98
C LEU A 21 -14.93 15.80 9.76
N GLY A 22 -14.52 15.58 11.01
CA GLY A 22 -14.99 14.40 11.75
C GLY A 22 -14.46 13.11 11.11
N HIS A 23 -15.31 12.39 10.36
CA HIS A 23 -14.95 11.22 9.55
C HIS A 23 -15.36 11.37 8.08
N ALA A 24 -15.76 12.57 7.66
CA ALA A 24 -16.08 12.87 6.27
C ALA A 24 -14.88 13.46 5.55
N HIS A 25 -14.49 12.86 4.43
CA HIS A 25 -13.48 13.43 3.55
C HIS A 25 -14.11 14.45 2.59
N ILE A 26 -13.49 15.61 2.49
CA ILE A 26 -13.82 16.67 1.54
C ILE A 26 -12.72 16.67 0.49
N GLU A 27 -13.05 16.19 -0.70
CA GLU A 27 -12.15 16.10 -1.84
C GLU A 27 -12.18 17.38 -2.67
N GLU A 28 -11.04 17.74 -3.31
CA GLU A 28 -10.88 19.01 -4.03
C GLU A 28 -11.36 20.19 -3.16
N ALA A 29 -10.87 20.21 -1.92
CA ALA A 29 -11.34 21.12 -0.88
C ALA A 29 -11.12 22.58 -1.29
N THR A 30 -12.22 23.36 -1.29
CA THR A 30 -12.22 24.81 -1.40
C THR A 30 -12.80 25.41 -0.11
N ILE A 31 -12.63 26.71 0.08
CA ILE A 31 -13.21 27.41 1.24
C ILE A 31 -14.72 27.21 1.27
N GLU A 32 -15.38 27.27 0.12
CA GLU A 32 -16.84 27.13 -0.04
C GLU A 32 -17.29 25.72 0.37
N LYS A 33 -16.65 24.66 -0.18
CA LYS A 33 -16.95 23.25 0.16
C LYS A 33 -16.76 22.98 1.67
N VAL A 34 -15.68 23.51 2.26
CA VAL A 34 -15.42 23.32 3.68
C VAL A 34 -16.43 24.05 4.56
N THR A 35 -16.80 25.28 4.18
CA THR A 35 -17.81 26.06 4.89
C THR A 35 -19.18 25.36 4.84
N GLU A 36 -19.61 24.91 3.66
CA GLU A 36 -20.83 24.14 3.47
C GLU A 36 -20.86 22.87 4.32
N ALA A 37 -19.74 22.13 4.34
CA ALA A 37 -19.63 20.91 5.13
C ALA A 37 -19.76 21.17 6.64
N ILE A 38 -19.18 22.28 7.13
CA ILE A 38 -19.30 22.71 8.55
C ILE A 38 -20.74 23.13 8.88
N GLU A 39 -21.37 23.95 8.05
CA GLU A 39 -22.74 24.46 8.26
C GLU A 39 -23.75 23.31 8.25
N ASN A 40 -23.56 22.30 7.38
CA ASN A 40 -24.43 21.13 7.29
C ASN A 40 -24.01 19.99 8.24
N ASN A 41 -23.04 20.19 9.11
CA ASN A 41 -22.52 19.18 10.07
C ASN A 41 -22.18 17.84 9.38
N MET A 42 -21.50 17.89 8.23
CA MET A 42 -21.11 16.73 7.45
C MET A 42 -19.89 16.03 8.07
N VAL A 43 -20.11 15.32 9.19
CA VAL A 43 -19.04 14.69 9.99
C VAL A 43 -18.96 13.17 9.80
N HIS A 44 -19.85 12.57 9.02
CA HIS A 44 -19.90 11.13 8.79
C HIS A 44 -19.33 10.77 7.42
N PRO A 45 -18.67 9.60 7.28
CA PRO A 45 -18.11 9.20 6.00
C PRO A 45 -19.21 8.94 4.98
N THR A 46 -19.01 9.41 3.77
CA THR A 46 -19.83 9.03 2.62
C THR A 46 -19.46 7.61 2.22
N ILE A 47 -20.44 6.70 2.19
CA ILE A 47 -20.24 5.32 1.74
C ILE A 47 -20.49 5.29 0.23
N PRO A 48 -19.45 4.98 -0.57
CA PRO A 48 -19.62 4.86 -2.02
C PRO A 48 -20.50 3.66 -2.38
N GLU A 49 -21.02 3.65 -3.60
CA GLU A 49 -21.67 2.46 -4.15
C GLU A 49 -20.66 1.33 -4.34
N PHE A 50 -20.98 0.14 -3.84
CA PHE A 50 -20.10 -1.02 -3.89
C PHE A 50 -20.90 -2.30 -4.13
N GLN A 51 -20.24 -3.35 -4.61
CA GLN A 51 -20.81 -4.68 -4.77
C GLN A 51 -21.12 -5.29 -3.40
N ARG A 52 -22.38 -5.41 -3.05
CA ARG A 52 -22.85 -5.98 -1.78
C ARG A 52 -22.78 -7.50 -1.79
N PHE A 53 -22.91 -8.11 -0.61
CA PHE A 53 -22.94 -9.56 -0.43
C PHE A 53 -23.95 -10.25 -1.36
N SER A 54 -25.20 -9.75 -1.45
CA SER A 54 -26.25 -10.29 -2.32
C SER A 54 -25.83 -10.34 -3.78
N ASP A 55 -25.22 -9.25 -4.28
CA ASP A 55 -24.85 -9.10 -5.69
C ASP A 55 -23.65 -10.00 -6.01
N TYR A 56 -22.71 -10.12 -5.07
CA TYR A 56 -21.56 -10.99 -5.23
C TYR A 56 -21.96 -12.47 -5.25
N VAL A 57 -22.83 -12.90 -4.34
CA VAL A 57 -23.33 -14.27 -4.30
C VAL A 57 -24.16 -14.61 -5.54
N SER A 58 -25.02 -13.70 -6.01
CA SER A 58 -25.83 -13.92 -7.22
C SER A 58 -24.96 -14.09 -8.49
N SER A 59 -23.73 -13.56 -8.49
CA SER A 59 -22.74 -13.74 -9.56
C SER A 59 -21.80 -14.95 -9.37
N GLY A 60 -22.12 -15.87 -8.47
CA GLY A 60 -21.30 -17.05 -8.17
C GLY A 60 -20.18 -16.82 -7.16
N GLY A 61 -20.25 -15.71 -6.41
CA GLY A 61 -19.30 -15.42 -5.33
C GLY A 61 -19.35 -16.49 -4.23
N TYR A 62 -18.19 -16.78 -3.65
CA TYR A 62 -17.93 -17.82 -2.65
C TYR A 62 -18.11 -19.27 -3.12
N ASP A 63 -18.53 -19.55 -4.35
CA ASP A 63 -18.65 -20.91 -4.85
C ASP A 63 -17.29 -21.57 -5.01
N THR A 64 -16.27 -20.81 -5.42
CA THR A 64 -14.88 -21.29 -5.44
C THR A 64 -14.40 -21.67 -4.05
N LEU A 65 -14.62 -20.82 -3.05
CA LEU A 65 -14.29 -21.13 -1.66
C LEU A 65 -15.01 -22.38 -1.14
N LYS A 66 -16.32 -22.53 -1.42
CA LYS A 66 -17.11 -23.71 -1.02
C LYS A 66 -16.55 -24.99 -1.66
N ARG A 67 -16.22 -24.94 -2.96
CA ARG A 67 -15.62 -26.05 -3.69
C ARG A 67 -14.29 -26.46 -3.08
N LEU A 68 -13.41 -25.48 -2.81
CA LEU A 68 -12.09 -25.73 -2.22
C LEU A 68 -12.19 -26.34 -0.82
N ARG A 69 -13.09 -25.85 0.02
CA ARG A 69 -13.32 -26.40 1.37
C ARG A 69 -13.85 -27.84 1.35
N LYS A 70 -14.56 -28.25 0.30
CA LYS A 70 -15.15 -29.58 0.18
C LYS A 70 -14.15 -30.63 -0.33
N SER A 71 -13.34 -30.29 -1.30
CA SER A 71 -12.51 -31.25 -2.03
C SER A 71 -11.19 -30.69 -2.54
N GLY A 72 -10.82 -29.47 -2.14
CA GLY A 72 -9.62 -28.82 -2.65
C GLY A 72 -8.34 -29.33 -2.01
N ASP A 73 -7.29 -29.38 -2.80
CA ASP A 73 -5.92 -29.49 -2.31
C ASP A 73 -5.28 -28.09 -2.32
N TRP A 74 -4.80 -27.64 -1.18
CA TRP A 74 -4.15 -26.34 -1.07
C TRP A 74 -2.89 -26.23 -1.95
N LYS A 75 -2.22 -27.35 -2.24
CA LYS A 75 -1.04 -27.37 -3.12
C LYS A 75 -1.38 -27.10 -4.57
N GLU A 76 -2.54 -27.56 -5.05
CA GLU A 76 -3.05 -27.24 -6.38
C GLU A 76 -3.31 -25.72 -6.49
N VAL A 77 -3.99 -25.17 -5.48
CA VAL A 77 -4.25 -23.71 -5.43
C VAL A 77 -2.96 -22.91 -5.37
N GLN A 78 -2.03 -23.34 -4.52
CA GLN A 78 -0.72 -22.72 -4.43
C GLN A 78 0.03 -22.75 -5.76
N THR A 79 0.02 -23.89 -6.45
CA THR A 79 0.64 -24.07 -7.75
C THR A 79 0.02 -23.13 -8.78
N GLU A 80 -1.29 -22.95 -8.76
CA GLU A 80 -1.99 -22.01 -9.64
C GLU A 80 -1.58 -20.55 -9.37
N ILE A 81 -1.44 -20.17 -8.09
CA ILE A 81 -0.94 -18.84 -7.69
C ILE A 81 0.51 -18.62 -8.14
N LEU A 82 1.36 -19.66 -8.03
CA LEU A 82 2.76 -19.60 -8.50
C LEU A 82 2.84 -19.51 -10.03
N ASN A 83 2.01 -20.30 -10.76
CA ASN A 83 1.91 -20.25 -12.22
C ASN A 83 1.40 -18.90 -12.74
N ALA A 84 0.56 -18.23 -11.97
CA ALA A 84 0.16 -16.85 -12.24
C ALA A 84 1.31 -15.86 -12.11
N GLY A 85 2.37 -16.21 -11.39
CA GLY A 85 3.47 -15.29 -11.07
C GLY A 85 3.08 -14.19 -10.07
N LEU A 86 2.02 -14.41 -9.29
CA LEU A 86 1.54 -13.42 -8.34
C LEU A 86 2.55 -13.21 -7.20
N ARG A 87 2.99 -11.97 -7.06
CA ARG A 87 3.87 -11.49 -5.98
C ARG A 87 3.07 -10.65 -4.99
N GLY A 88 3.60 -10.44 -3.80
CA GLY A 88 2.99 -9.56 -2.80
C GLY A 88 2.95 -8.11 -3.28
N LEU A 89 1.76 -7.59 -3.55
CA LEU A 89 1.53 -6.27 -4.16
C LEU A 89 1.52 -5.11 -3.15
N GLY A 90 1.88 -5.39 -1.90
CA GLY A 90 2.03 -4.37 -0.85
C GLY A 90 3.40 -3.68 -0.81
N GLY A 91 4.32 -4.00 -1.75
CA GLY A 91 5.62 -3.33 -1.89
C GLY A 91 6.83 -4.26 -1.97
N ALA A 92 6.94 -5.28 -1.11
CA ALA A 92 8.12 -6.16 -1.04
C ALA A 92 8.24 -7.17 -2.20
N GLY A 93 7.17 -7.47 -2.89
CA GLY A 93 7.19 -8.31 -4.09
C GLY A 93 7.59 -9.78 -3.87
N PHE A 94 7.45 -10.33 -2.68
CA PHE A 94 7.75 -11.74 -2.42
C PHE A 94 6.69 -12.66 -3.08
N PRO A 95 7.06 -13.82 -3.70
CA PRO A 95 6.10 -14.71 -4.33
C PRO A 95 5.00 -15.18 -3.36
N SER A 96 3.73 -14.88 -3.68
CA SER A 96 2.61 -15.06 -2.76
C SER A 96 2.39 -16.51 -2.34
N GLY A 97 2.47 -17.47 -3.28
CA GLY A 97 2.32 -18.89 -3.00
C GLY A 97 3.41 -19.47 -2.08
N ARG A 98 4.65 -18.94 -2.14
CA ARG A 98 5.73 -19.39 -1.25
C ARG A 98 5.52 -19.00 0.21
N LYS A 99 4.83 -17.90 0.48
CA LYS A 99 4.48 -17.52 1.87
C LYS A 99 3.65 -18.61 2.56
N TRP A 100 2.77 -19.29 1.81
CA TRP A 100 1.91 -20.36 2.34
C TRP A 100 2.74 -21.55 2.81
N GLU A 101 3.76 -21.96 2.05
CA GLU A 101 4.68 -23.04 2.45
C GLU A 101 5.40 -22.71 3.75
N PHE A 102 5.94 -21.50 3.87
CA PHE A 102 6.67 -21.10 5.08
C PHE A 102 5.77 -21.11 6.32
N VAL A 103 4.51 -20.68 6.19
CA VAL A 103 3.57 -20.70 7.32
C VAL A 103 3.16 -22.13 7.66
N ARG A 104 2.89 -22.96 6.64
CA ARG A 104 2.51 -24.36 6.84
C ARG A 104 3.63 -25.25 7.38
N ALA A 105 4.89 -24.90 7.16
CA ALA A 105 6.04 -25.59 7.70
C ALA A 105 6.14 -25.52 9.23
N ASN A 106 5.36 -24.63 9.86
CA ASN A 106 5.33 -24.46 11.30
C ASN A 106 4.04 -25.06 11.90
N GLU A 107 4.11 -25.58 13.14
CA GLU A 107 2.98 -26.16 13.83
C GLU A 107 1.87 -25.12 14.11
N GLY A 108 0.61 -25.57 14.07
CA GLY A 108 -0.55 -24.73 14.41
C GLY A 108 -0.68 -24.47 15.93
N PRO A 109 -1.63 -23.61 16.31
CA PRO A 109 -2.57 -22.87 15.46
C PRO A 109 -1.88 -21.79 14.64
N ARG A 110 -2.37 -21.53 13.43
CA ARG A 110 -1.87 -20.51 12.51
C ARG A 110 -2.89 -19.38 12.37
N TYR A 111 -2.41 -18.18 12.03
CA TYR A 111 -3.26 -17.02 11.78
C TYR A 111 -3.01 -16.44 10.41
N LEU A 112 -3.99 -15.66 9.93
CA LEU A 112 -3.85 -14.81 8.76
C LEU A 112 -4.02 -13.35 9.21
N ALA A 113 -3.11 -12.47 8.76
CA ALA A 113 -3.23 -11.03 8.91
C ALA A 113 -3.27 -10.36 7.54
N VAL A 114 -4.31 -9.57 7.32
CA VAL A 114 -4.40 -8.68 6.16
C VAL A 114 -3.76 -7.36 6.51
N ASN A 115 -2.79 -6.96 5.72
CA ASN A 115 -2.22 -5.63 5.80
C ASN A 115 -3.04 -4.69 4.90
N GLY A 116 -3.95 -3.94 5.52
CA GLY A 116 -4.72 -2.85 4.93
C GLY A 116 -4.27 -1.47 5.42
N ASP A 117 -3.05 -1.39 5.97
CA ASP A 117 -2.43 -0.12 6.38
C ASP A 117 -1.69 0.54 5.22
N GLU A 118 -2.47 1.08 4.30
CA GLU A 118 -2.01 1.76 3.09
C GLU A 118 -1.61 3.21 3.42
N GLY A 119 -0.58 3.38 4.26
CA GLY A 119 -0.18 4.67 4.85
C GLY A 119 0.81 5.48 4.02
N GLU A 120 1.43 4.91 2.97
CA GLU A 120 2.43 5.62 2.17
C GLU A 120 1.81 6.70 1.28
N PRO A 121 2.25 7.98 1.36
CA PRO A 121 1.70 9.05 0.54
C PRO A 121 1.73 8.74 -0.95
N GLY A 122 0.60 9.01 -1.61
CA GLY A 122 0.43 8.68 -3.03
C GLY A 122 -0.20 7.30 -3.27
N THR A 123 -0.33 6.43 -2.24
CA THR A 123 -0.93 5.09 -2.36
C THR A 123 -2.39 5.11 -1.95
N PHE A 124 -3.28 4.59 -2.81
CA PHE A 124 -4.72 4.47 -2.54
C PHE A 124 -5.40 3.35 -3.38
N LYS A 125 -4.63 2.39 -3.89
CA LYS A 125 -5.13 1.27 -4.70
C LYS A 125 -5.91 0.24 -3.89
N ASP A 126 -5.51 -0.01 -2.64
CA ASP A 126 -6.20 -0.98 -1.78
C ASP A 126 -7.58 -0.45 -1.38
N ARG A 127 -7.69 0.85 -1.06
CA ARG A 127 -8.97 1.53 -0.86
C ARG A 127 -9.87 1.41 -2.08
N TYR A 128 -9.33 1.56 -3.28
CA TYR A 128 -10.10 1.43 -4.52
C TYR A 128 -10.83 0.09 -4.62
N TYR A 129 -10.16 -1.02 -4.32
CA TYR A 129 -10.76 -2.36 -4.32
C TYR A 129 -11.78 -2.54 -3.19
N LEU A 130 -11.46 -2.07 -1.99
CA LEU A 130 -12.31 -2.21 -0.82
C LEU A 130 -13.61 -1.40 -0.92
N GLU A 131 -13.55 -0.23 -1.57
CA GLU A 131 -14.71 0.62 -1.80
C GLU A 131 -15.59 0.16 -2.99
N ARG A 132 -15.18 -0.83 -3.78
CA ARG A 132 -15.92 -1.30 -4.98
C ARG A 132 -16.28 -2.77 -4.92
N THR A 133 -15.33 -3.62 -4.61
CA THR A 133 -15.45 -5.09 -4.67
C THR A 133 -14.96 -5.77 -3.39
N PRO A 134 -15.48 -5.39 -2.20
CA PRO A 134 -14.97 -5.89 -0.92
C PRO A 134 -15.09 -7.41 -0.80
N HIS A 135 -16.12 -8.03 -1.42
CA HIS A 135 -16.31 -9.46 -1.33
C HIS A 135 -15.30 -10.28 -2.13
N LEU A 136 -14.79 -9.74 -3.23
CA LEU A 136 -13.71 -10.40 -3.97
C LEU A 136 -12.42 -10.46 -3.14
N PHE A 137 -12.10 -9.38 -2.43
CA PHE A 137 -11.03 -9.36 -1.43
C PHE A 137 -11.30 -10.35 -0.28
N LEU A 138 -12.51 -10.34 0.31
CA LEU A 138 -12.87 -11.22 1.42
C LEU A 138 -12.83 -12.71 1.01
N GLU A 139 -13.27 -13.07 -0.19
CA GLU A 139 -13.16 -14.45 -0.69
C GLU A 139 -11.70 -14.87 -0.85
N GLY A 140 -10.83 -14.00 -1.42
CA GLY A 140 -9.40 -14.29 -1.54
C GLY A 140 -8.72 -14.45 -0.19
N MET A 141 -9.09 -13.63 0.79
CA MET A 141 -8.62 -13.77 2.18
C MET A 141 -9.04 -15.14 2.77
N LEU A 142 -10.29 -15.54 2.57
CA LEU A 142 -10.79 -16.81 3.08
C LEU A 142 -10.18 -18.02 2.37
N ILE A 143 -9.84 -17.92 1.07
CA ILE A 143 -9.09 -18.93 0.34
C ILE A 143 -7.68 -19.07 0.91
N ALA A 144 -6.97 -17.94 1.10
CA ALA A 144 -5.63 -17.95 1.69
C ALA A 144 -5.63 -18.48 3.13
N ALA A 145 -6.65 -18.12 3.93
CA ALA A 145 -6.83 -18.61 5.29
C ALA A 145 -7.08 -20.11 5.33
N TRP A 146 -7.94 -20.63 4.43
CA TRP A 146 -8.17 -22.06 4.26
C TRP A 146 -6.88 -22.78 3.86
N ALA A 147 -6.13 -22.25 2.90
CA ALA A 147 -4.90 -22.87 2.40
C ALA A 147 -3.83 -23.06 3.48
N VAL A 148 -3.74 -22.18 4.45
CA VAL A 148 -2.78 -22.29 5.57
C VAL A 148 -3.41 -22.84 6.86
N GLU A 149 -4.68 -23.26 6.82
CA GLU A 149 -5.44 -23.73 8.00
C GLU A 149 -5.44 -22.69 9.12
N ALA A 150 -5.68 -21.44 8.78
CA ALA A 150 -5.75 -20.38 9.76
C ALA A 150 -6.94 -20.54 10.70
N GLU A 151 -6.69 -20.53 12.01
CA GLU A 151 -7.74 -20.60 13.04
C GLU A 151 -8.55 -19.31 13.10
N LYS A 152 -7.92 -18.17 12.78
CA LYS A 152 -8.53 -16.83 12.77
C LYS A 152 -7.87 -15.94 11.74
N ALA A 153 -8.63 -15.02 11.16
CA ALA A 153 -8.16 -13.98 10.27
C ALA A 153 -8.30 -12.60 10.92
N PHE A 154 -7.26 -11.79 10.82
CA PHE A 154 -7.24 -10.41 11.28
C PHE A 154 -7.15 -9.49 10.06
N ILE A 155 -8.03 -8.49 9.98
CA ILE A 155 -7.93 -7.42 8.99
C ILE A 155 -7.47 -6.17 9.72
N TYR A 156 -6.24 -5.75 9.49
CA TYR A 156 -5.71 -4.50 10.03
C TYR A 156 -5.92 -3.40 9.00
N MET A 157 -6.84 -2.49 9.29
CA MET A 157 -7.27 -1.43 8.38
C MET A 157 -6.91 -0.07 8.96
N ARG A 158 -6.26 0.77 8.17
CA ARG A 158 -5.88 2.10 8.61
C ARG A 158 -7.11 2.94 9.01
N ASP A 159 -6.90 3.79 10.01
CA ASP A 159 -7.94 4.62 10.61
C ASP A 159 -8.54 5.65 9.65
N GLU A 160 -7.71 6.16 8.75
CA GLU A 160 -8.04 7.21 7.79
C GLU A 160 -8.95 6.72 6.65
N TYR A 161 -9.44 5.46 6.71
CA TYR A 161 -10.43 4.91 5.78
C TYR A 161 -11.76 4.57 6.46
N PRO A 162 -12.47 5.57 7.05
CA PRO A 162 -13.70 5.32 7.81
C PRO A 162 -14.82 4.70 6.98
N SER A 163 -14.95 5.02 5.69
CA SER A 163 -15.89 4.39 4.76
C SER A 163 -15.61 2.89 4.59
N VAL A 164 -14.34 2.52 4.38
CA VAL A 164 -13.91 1.12 4.25
C VAL A 164 -14.15 0.33 5.54
N LEU A 165 -13.81 0.91 6.69
CA LEU A 165 -14.08 0.29 7.99
C LEU A 165 -15.57 0.00 8.17
N LYS A 166 -16.45 0.91 7.75
CA LYS A 166 -17.90 0.73 7.81
C LYS A 166 -18.36 -0.37 6.85
N ILE A 167 -17.90 -0.36 5.59
CA ILE A 167 -18.21 -1.40 4.60
C ILE A 167 -17.79 -2.77 5.14
N LEU A 168 -16.54 -2.95 5.53
CA LEU A 168 -16.04 -4.23 6.02
C LEU A 168 -16.77 -4.71 7.26
N LYS A 169 -17.08 -3.82 8.20
CA LYS A 169 -17.84 -4.17 9.41
C LYS A 169 -19.23 -4.73 9.07
N ASP A 170 -19.91 -4.14 8.11
CA ASP A 170 -21.25 -4.56 7.72
C ASP A 170 -21.21 -5.85 6.89
N GLU A 171 -20.31 -5.95 5.91
CA GLU A 171 -20.23 -7.10 5.03
C GLU A 171 -19.64 -8.35 5.73
N ILE A 172 -18.76 -8.21 6.72
CA ILE A 172 -18.34 -9.33 7.59
C ILE A 172 -19.54 -9.92 8.35
N LYS A 173 -20.46 -9.09 8.83
CA LYS A 173 -21.69 -9.58 9.47
C LYS A 173 -22.57 -10.36 8.49
N GLN A 174 -22.63 -9.95 7.20
CA GLN A 174 -23.36 -10.72 6.18
C GLN A 174 -22.74 -12.11 5.99
N LEU A 175 -21.39 -12.22 6.00
CA LEU A 175 -20.69 -13.51 5.92
C LEU A 175 -21.01 -14.41 7.11
N GLU A 176 -21.06 -13.86 8.31
CA GLU A 176 -21.43 -14.59 9.52
C GLU A 176 -22.89 -15.06 9.47
N MET A 177 -23.83 -14.18 9.10
CA MET A 177 -25.26 -14.49 8.97
C MET A 177 -25.53 -15.55 7.89
N ALA A 178 -24.79 -15.54 6.79
CA ALA A 178 -24.87 -16.52 5.70
C ALA A 178 -24.15 -17.84 6.02
N GLY A 179 -23.47 -17.95 7.16
CA GLY A 179 -22.71 -19.14 7.55
C GLY A 179 -21.46 -19.40 6.69
N ILE A 180 -20.98 -18.41 5.94
CA ILE A 180 -19.72 -18.51 5.18
C ILE A 180 -18.54 -18.61 6.13
N VAL A 181 -18.60 -17.88 7.24
CA VAL A 181 -17.63 -17.94 8.34
C VAL A 181 -18.35 -18.08 9.69
N LYS A 182 -17.66 -18.64 10.69
CA LYS A 182 -18.15 -18.66 12.08
C LYS A 182 -18.09 -17.24 12.64
N LYS A 183 -19.01 -16.92 13.54
CA LYS A 183 -19.00 -15.64 14.26
C LYS A 183 -17.66 -15.42 14.96
N GLY A 184 -17.06 -14.25 14.73
CA GLY A 184 -15.78 -13.87 15.31
C GLY A 184 -14.54 -14.53 14.65
N TYR A 185 -14.70 -15.24 13.53
CA TYR A 185 -13.56 -15.76 12.75
C TYR A 185 -12.73 -14.66 12.13
N ILE A 186 -13.38 -13.61 11.63
CA ILE A 186 -12.73 -12.43 11.09
C ILE A 186 -12.73 -11.32 12.15
N ASP A 187 -11.56 -10.83 12.50
CA ASP A 187 -11.37 -9.74 13.46
C ASP A 187 -10.91 -8.49 12.71
N LEU A 188 -11.82 -7.54 12.56
CA LEU A 188 -11.51 -6.25 11.94
C LEU A 188 -10.88 -5.32 12.97
N ARG A 189 -9.60 -5.00 12.80
CA ARG A 189 -8.82 -4.11 13.66
C ARG A 189 -8.69 -2.74 13.00
N ARG A 190 -9.11 -1.71 13.70
CA ARG A 190 -8.82 -0.31 13.37
C ARG A 190 -7.35 -0.04 13.66
N GLY A 191 -6.61 0.45 12.68
CA GLY A 191 -5.19 0.76 12.78
C GLY A 191 -4.90 1.91 13.73
N ALA A 192 -3.63 2.09 14.06
CA ALA A 192 -3.17 3.10 15.01
C ALA A 192 -2.98 4.50 14.38
N GLY A 193 -3.26 4.68 13.08
CA GLY A 193 -3.03 5.93 12.37
C GLY A 193 -1.54 6.27 12.25
N ALA A 194 -0.67 5.27 12.02
CA ALA A 194 0.76 5.43 11.91
C ALA A 194 1.32 4.56 10.78
N TYR A 195 2.04 5.17 9.84
CA TYR A 195 2.63 4.49 8.67
C TYR A 195 3.49 3.27 9.04
N ILE A 196 4.22 3.35 10.16
CA ILE A 196 5.05 2.23 10.62
C ILE A 196 4.26 0.95 10.87
N CYS A 197 2.96 1.03 11.17
CA CYS A 197 2.11 -0.14 11.36
C CYS A 197 1.81 -0.87 10.04
N GLY A 198 2.19 -0.34 8.89
CA GLY A 198 2.26 -1.05 7.61
C GLY A 198 3.45 -2.01 7.50
N GLU A 199 4.49 -1.88 8.34
CA GLU A 199 5.54 -2.89 8.47
C GLU A 199 4.97 -4.12 9.19
N GLU A 200 5.17 -5.33 8.60
CA GLU A 200 4.42 -6.53 9.02
C GLU A 200 4.56 -6.89 10.51
N SER A 201 5.74 -6.69 11.10
CA SER A 201 5.95 -7.00 12.52
C SER A 201 5.40 -5.91 13.46
N ALA A 202 5.47 -4.64 13.06
CA ALA A 202 4.85 -3.53 13.77
C ALA A 202 3.32 -3.63 13.74
N MET A 203 2.74 -4.04 12.60
CA MET A 203 1.32 -4.35 12.48
C MET A 203 0.91 -5.43 13.48
N ILE A 204 1.68 -6.50 13.60
CA ILE A 204 1.42 -7.59 14.55
C ILE A 204 1.46 -7.08 15.99
N GLU A 205 2.46 -6.28 16.37
CA GLU A 205 2.52 -5.67 17.70
C GLU A 205 1.27 -4.84 17.98
N SER A 206 0.81 -4.05 17.00
CA SER A 206 -0.41 -3.25 17.11
C SER A 206 -1.67 -4.11 17.24
N ILE A 207 -1.80 -5.21 16.46
CA ILE A 207 -2.90 -6.17 16.59
C ILE A 207 -2.95 -6.78 18.00
N GLU A 208 -1.80 -7.03 18.62
CA GLU A 208 -1.68 -7.54 19.99
C GLU A 208 -1.98 -6.50 21.06
N GLY A 209 -2.29 -5.25 20.69
CA GLY A 209 -2.57 -4.14 21.62
C GLY A 209 -1.32 -3.49 22.21
N LYS A 210 -0.17 -3.73 21.59
CA LYS A 210 1.12 -3.11 21.94
C LYS A 210 1.40 -1.91 21.05
N ARG A 211 2.44 -1.15 21.38
CA ARG A 211 2.95 -0.11 20.48
C ARG A 211 3.48 -0.78 19.20
N GLY A 212 3.09 -0.27 18.03
CA GLY A 212 3.50 -0.76 16.72
C GLY A 212 4.97 -0.47 16.44
N ILE A 213 5.85 -1.31 16.99
CA ILE A 213 7.31 -1.20 16.87
C ILE A 213 7.82 -2.41 16.09
N PRO A 214 8.61 -2.22 15.02
CA PRO A 214 9.21 -3.31 14.25
C PRO A 214 10.05 -4.25 15.11
N ARG A 215 9.93 -5.56 14.84
CA ARG A 215 10.74 -6.61 15.47
C ARG A 215 12.03 -6.81 14.71
N HIS A 216 13.09 -7.24 15.43
CA HIS A 216 14.27 -7.77 14.77
C HIS A 216 13.97 -9.10 14.06
N ARG A 217 14.61 -9.34 12.93
CA ARG A 217 14.51 -10.58 12.17
C ARG A 217 15.87 -11.28 12.09
N PRO A 218 15.95 -12.61 12.19
CA PRO A 218 14.90 -13.58 12.54
C PRO A 218 14.46 -13.48 14.01
N PRO A 219 13.30 -14.08 14.44
CA PRO A 219 12.41 -14.90 13.63
C PRO A 219 11.50 -14.08 12.71
N PHE A 220 11.06 -14.68 11.58
CA PHE A 220 10.08 -14.07 10.68
C PHE A 220 8.66 -14.32 11.17
N VAL A 221 7.71 -13.49 10.74
CA VAL A 221 6.29 -13.59 11.15
C VAL A 221 5.64 -14.91 10.74
N ALA A 222 6.14 -15.56 9.69
CA ALA A 222 5.71 -16.91 9.30
C ALA A 222 6.05 -17.99 10.35
N GLN A 223 6.98 -17.70 11.28
CA GLN A 223 7.38 -18.56 12.38
C GLN A 223 6.79 -18.06 13.70
N VAL A 224 6.96 -16.78 13.99
CA VAL A 224 6.54 -16.12 15.25
C VAL A 224 5.81 -14.82 14.91
N GLY A 225 4.52 -14.93 14.64
CA GLY A 225 3.63 -13.81 14.31
C GLY A 225 2.72 -13.42 15.46
N ILE A 226 1.40 -13.28 15.18
CA ILE A 226 0.38 -12.84 16.15
C ILE A 226 0.33 -13.83 17.33
N PHE A 227 0.42 -13.29 18.54
CA PHE A 227 0.44 -14.07 19.80
C PHE A 227 1.47 -15.19 19.81
N GLY A 228 2.62 -14.99 19.14
CA GLY A 228 3.70 -15.97 19.05
C GLY A 228 3.39 -17.15 18.09
N ARG A 229 2.36 -17.06 17.26
CA ARG A 229 1.94 -18.12 16.35
C ARG A 229 2.33 -17.83 14.90
N PRO A 230 2.58 -18.87 14.08
CA PRO A 230 2.83 -18.70 12.65
C PRO A 230 1.72 -17.87 11.99
N THR A 231 2.09 -16.82 11.30
CA THR A 231 1.11 -15.90 10.72
C THR A 231 1.40 -15.64 9.25
N LEU A 232 0.39 -15.86 8.40
CA LEU A 232 0.43 -15.46 7.00
C LEU A 232 0.04 -13.98 6.89
N VAL A 233 0.91 -13.18 6.30
CA VAL A 233 0.62 -11.76 6.04
C VAL A 233 0.44 -11.53 4.54
N HIS A 234 -0.69 -10.95 4.15
CA HIS A 234 -0.98 -10.54 2.77
C HIS A 234 -1.55 -9.13 2.71
N ASN A 235 -1.23 -8.43 1.61
CA ASN A 235 -1.82 -7.15 1.24
C ASN A 235 -3.21 -7.36 0.58
N VAL A 236 -4.04 -6.33 0.61
CA VAL A 236 -5.43 -6.33 0.07
C VAL A 236 -5.48 -6.67 -1.41
N GLU A 237 -4.71 -5.97 -2.27
CA GLU A 237 -4.71 -6.24 -3.72
C GLU A 237 -4.23 -7.66 -4.04
N THR A 238 -3.26 -8.19 -3.30
CA THR A 238 -2.81 -9.57 -3.46
C THR A 238 -3.95 -10.56 -3.23
N LEU A 239 -4.75 -10.35 -2.19
CA LEU A 239 -5.90 -11.21 -1.87
C LEU A 239 -7.01 -11.09 -2.90
N HIS A 240 -7.26 -9.89 -3.43
CA HIS A 240 -8.18 -9.68 -4.55
C HIS A 240 -7.80 -10.55 -5.76
N TRP A 241 -6.51 -10.59 -6.13
CA TRP A 241 -6.04 -11.42 -7.23
C TRP A 241 -6.08 -12.91 -6.93
N ILE A 242 -5.85 -13.33 -5.68
CA ILE A 242 -5.98 -14.75 -5.27
C ILE A 242 -7.38 -15.27 -5.59
N ALA A 243 -8.44 -14.53 -5.23
CA ALA A 243 -9.81 -14.94 -5.55
C ALA A 243 -10.03 -15.09 -7.06
N ARG A 244 -9.59 -14.12 -7.84
CA ARG A 244 -9.73 -14.13 -9.30
C ARG A 244 -8.97 -15.28 -9.95
N ILE A 245 -7.73 -15.51 -9.55
CA ILE A 245 -6.91 -16.60 -10.08
C ILE A 245 -7.55 -17.96 -9.74
N CYS A 246 -8.04 -18.15 -8.52
CA CYS A 246 -8.70 -19.40 -8.12
C CYS A 246 -10.03 -19.67 -8.85
N ARG A 247 -10.72 -18.60 -9.28
CA ARG A 247 -11.99 -18.68 -10.00
C ARG A 247 -11.82 -18.80 -11.51
N GLU A 248 -10.88 -18.02 -12.09
CA GLU A 248 -10.74 -17.80 -13.52
C GLU A 248 -9.48 -18.47 -14.13
N GLY A 249 -8.60 -19.03 -13.27
CA GLY A 249 -7.32 -19.63 -13.64
C GLY A 249 -6.17 -18.63 -13.70
N SER A 250 -4.92 -19.12 -13.67
CA SER A 250 -3.69 -18.29 -13.61
C SER A 250 -3.55 -17.32 -14.78
N LYS A 251 -4.11 -17.69 -15.95
CA LYS A 251 -4.00 -16.86 -17.18
C LYS A 251 -4.70 -15.50 -17.08
N ILE A 252 -5.68 -15.33 -16.18
CA ILE A 252 -6.31 -14.02 -15.98
C ILE A 252 -5.28 -12.96 -15.52
N PHE A 253 -4.23 -13.40 -14.86
CA PHE A 253 -3.12 -12.56 -14.42
C PHE A 253 -1.90 -12.71 -15.35
N SER A 254 -1.40 -13.95 -15.56
CA SER A 254 -0.18 -14.22 -16.35
C SER A 254 -0.36 -14.11 -17.85
N GLY A 255 -1.59 -14.01 -18.36
CA GLY A 255 -1.87 -13.83 -19.79
C GLY A 255 -1.42 -12.48 -20.34
N THR A 256 -1.29 -11.47 -19.47
CA THR A 256 -0.81 -10.14 -19.85
C THR A 256 0.72 -10.11 -19.79
N LYS A 257 1.34 -9.66 -20.89
CA LYS A 257 2.80 -9.53 -20.99
C LYS A 257 3.17 -8.21 -21.65
N LYS A 258 4.15 -7.50 -21.08
CA LYS A 258 4.72 -6.27 -21.66
C LYS A 258 6.18 -6.11 -21.22
N ASN A 259 7.07 -5.70 -22.12
CA ASN A 259 8.49 -5.43 -21.83
C ASN A 259 9.17 -6.51 -20.98
N GLY A 260 8.94 -7.80 -21.33
CA GLY A 260 9.51 -8.95 -20.64
C GLY A 260 8.90 -9.25 -19.26
N ARG A 261 7.90 -8.49 -18.81
CA ARG A 261 7.20 -8.69 -17.54
C ARG A 261 5.84 -9.35 -17.75
N ILE A 262 5.38 -10.05 -16.72
CA ILE A 262 4.13 -10.83 -16.72
C ILE A 262 3.24 -10.34 -15.60
N GLY A 263 1.95 -10.23 -15.89
CA GLY A 263 0.93 -9.88 -14.91
C GLY A 263 0.42 -8.46 -15.03
N LEU A 264 -0.41 -8.11 -14.08
CA LEU A 264 -1.08 -6.83 -13.96
C LEU A 264 -0.66 -6.11 -12.67
N ARG A 265 -0.73 -4.81 -12.67
CA ARG A 265 -0.43 -3.98 -11.50
C ARG A 265 -1.36 -2.78 -11.46
N SER A 266 -1.87 -2.49 -10.29
CA SER A 266 -2.59 -1.24 -10.02
C SER A 266 -1.60 -0.16 -9.63
N TYR A 267 -1.60 0.92 -10.39
CA TYR A 267 -0.84 2.12 -10.10
C TYR A 267 -1.77 3.16 -9.49
N SER A 268 -1.43 3.67 -8.31
CA SER A 268 -2.05 4.86 -7.73
C SER A 268 -1.37 6.08 -8.33
N VAL A 269 -2.02 6.78 -9.24
CA VAL A 269 -1.38 7.87 -10.00
C VAL A 269 -1.96 9.21 -9.60
N SER A 270 -1.07 10.17 -9.31
CA SER A 270 -1.41 11.55 -8.94
C SER A 270 -0.35 12.54 -9.44
N GLY A 271 -0.53 13.82 -9.14
CA GLY A 271 0.38 14.88 -9.60
C GLY A 271 -0.15 15.59 -10.84
N ARG A 272 0.74 15.95 -11.77
CA ARG A 272 0.44 16.85 -12.89
C ARG A 272 -0.13 16.15 -14.13
N ILE A 273 -1.16 15.32 -13.94
CA ILE A 273 -1.84 14.53 -14.98
C ILE A 273 -3.33 14.84 -15.06
N LYS A 274 -3.96 14.55 -16.21
CA LYS A 274 -5.38 14.89 -16.45
C LYS A 274 -6.34 14.03 -15.63
N ASN A 275 -6.11 12.71 -15.57
CA ASN A 275 -6.99 11.77 -14.90
C ASN A 275 -6.24 11.02 -13.78
N PRO A 276 -6.03 11.66 -12.61
CA PRO A 276 -5.46 10.98 -11.45
C PRO A 276 -6.42 9.90 -10.96
N GLY A 277 -5.85 8.78 -10.45
CA GLY A 277 -6.68 7.65 -10.01
C GLY A 277 -5.91 6.34 -9.93
N VAL A 278 -6.63 5.23 -9.77
CA VAL A 278 -6.06 3.88 -9.83
C VAL A 278 -6.19 3.34 -11.25
N HIS A 279 -5.06 3.05 -11.88
CA HIS A 279 -4.98 2.52 -13.23
C HIS A 279 -4.41 1.10 -13.22
N LEU A 280 -5.20 0.12 -13.67
CA LEU A 280 -4.77 -1.27 -13.82
C LEU A 280 -4.11 -1.46 -15.18
N LEU A 281 -2.80 -1.66 -15.20
CA LEU A 281 -1.99 -1.78 -16.41
C LEU A 281 -1.12 -3.04 -16.37
N PRO A 282 -0.52 -3.46 -17.52
CA PRO A 282 0.50 -4.50 -17.54
C PRO A 282 1.67 -4.14 -16.60
N SER A 283 2.17 -5.11 -15.85
CA SER A 283 3.31 -4.91 -14.92
C SER A 283 4.58 -4.36 -15.58
N GLY A 284 4.76 -4.57 -16.88
CA GLY A 284 5.89 -4.01 -17.64
C GLY A 284 5.63 -2.63 -18.26
N SER A 285 4.59 -1.91 -17.86
CA SER A 285 4.33 -0.54 -18.36
C SER A 285 5.44 0.41 -17.90
N THR A 286 5.81 1.33 -18.78
CA THR A 286 6.77 2.41 -18.49
C THR A 286 6.05 3.60 -17.88
N ILE A 287 6.81 4.61 -17.43
CA ILE A 287 6.19 5.84 -16.92
C ILE A 287 5.39 6.58 -17.99
N LEU A 288 5.82 6.53 -19.26
CA LEU A 288 5.08 7.14 -20.37
C LEU A 288 3.75 6.42 -20.62
N ASP A 289 3.72 5.08 -20.55
CA ASP A 289 2.47 4.32 -20.64
C ASP A 289 1.47 4.70 -19.53
N ILE A 290 1.99 4.96 -18.33
CA ILE A 290 1.17 5.37 -17.18
C ILE A 290 0.61 6.77 -17.40
N ILE A 291 1.44 7.71 -17.88
CA ILE A 291 1.02 9.07 -18.21
C ILE A 291 -0.05 9.05 -19.31
N ASP A 292 0.14 8.24 -20.36
CA ASP A 292 -0.83 8.08 -21.44
C ASP A 292 -2.16 7.52 -20.94
N ALA A 293 -2.13 6.48 -20.08
CA ALA A 293 -3.34 5.92 -19.47
C ALA A 293 -4.11 6.95 -18.64
N CYS A 294 -3.41 7.96 -18.10
CA CYS A 294 -3.99 9.09 -17.37
C CYS A 294 -4.45 10.23 -18.30
N GLY A 295 -4.43 10.06 -19.63
CA GLY A 295 -4.84 11.08 -20.60
C GLY A 295 -3.79 12.18 -20.84
N GLY A 296 -2.55 11.95 -20.39
CA GLY A 296 -1.44 12.87 -20.54
C GLY A 296 -1.29 13.89 -19.41
N MET A 297 -0.31 14.78 -19.57
CA MET A 297 -0.03 15.87 -18.64
C MET A 297 -1.16 16.89 -18.60
N LEU A 298 -1.32 17.59 -17.48
CA LEU A 298 -2.19 18.78 -17.39
C LEU A 298 -1.80 19.81 -18.46
N GLU A 299 -2.76 20.61 -18.90
CA GLU A 299 -2.51 21.69 -19.86
C GLU A 299 -1.48 22.69 -19.31
N GLY A 300 -0.51 23.06 -20.15
CA GLY A 300 0.59 23.93 -19.77
C GLY A 300 1.69 23.28 -18.94
N HIS A 301 1.59 21.96 -18.67
CA HIS A 301 2.60 21.20 -17.93
C HIS A 301 3.40 20.27 -18.84
N THR A 302 4.71 20.24 -18.64
CA THR A 302 5.63 19.30 -19.29
C THR A 302 6.23 18.36 -18.25
N PHE A 303 6.40 17.10 -18.63
CA PHE A 303 6.95 16.05 -17.74
C PHE A 303 8.40 16.37 -17.38
N LYS A 304 8.73 16.40 -16.09
CA LYS A 304 10.08 16.71 -15.56
C LYS A 304 10.66 15.58 -14.72
N ALA A 305 9.86 15.03 -13.82
CA ALA A 305 10.30 14.01 -12.88
C ALA A 305 9.11 13.18 -12.41
N TYR A 306 9.39 12.04 -11.76
CA TYR A 306 8.36 11.22 -11.16
C TYR A 306 8.87 10.45 -9.94
N GLN A 307 7.96 10.12 -9.07
CA GLN A 307 8.13 9.21 -7.96
C GLN A 307 7.56 7.86 -8.38
N PRO A 308 8.36 6.77 -8.47
CA PRO A 308 7.89 5.51 -9.02
C PRO A 308 7.03 4.67 -8.07
N GLY A 309 7.21 4.80 -6.76
CA GLY A 309 6.60 3.88 -5.80
C GLY A 309 6.38 4.45 -4.40
N GLY A 310 6.07 5.73 -4.29
CA GLY A 310 5.90 6.42 -3.02
C GLY A 310 7.18 7.09 -2.52
N PRO A 311 7.13 7.85 -1.41
CA PRO A 311 8.29 8.54 -0.84
C PRO A 311 9.51 7.65 -0.64
N SER A 312 9.32 6.38 -0.28
CA SER A 312 10.39 5.40 -0.09
C SER A 312 11.18 5.09 -1.36
N SER A 313 10.63 5.37 -2.54
CA SER A 313 11.32 5.18 -3.83
C SER A 313 12.14 6.39 -4.29
N GLY A 314 11.94 7.57 -3.71
CA GLY A 314 12.58 8.81 -4.14
C GLY A 314 12.11 9.31 -5.51
N LEU A 315 12.94 10.07 -6.24
CA LEU A 315 12.60 10.73 -7.50
C LEU A 315 13.50 10.27 -8.64
N LEU A 316 12.89 10.05 -9.81
CA LEU A 316 13.58 9.82 -11.09
C LEU A 316 13.28 10.96 -12.07
N PRO A 317 14.24 11.34 -12.95
CA PRO A 317 14.03 12.36 -13.95
C PRO A 317 13.25 11.81 -15.15
N ALA A 318 12.60 12.70 -15.90
CA ALA A 318 11.87 12.35 -17.12
C ALA A 318 12.73 11.70 -18.20
N SER A 319 14.06 11.85 -18.15
CA SER A 319 14.99 11.18 -19.06
C SER A 319 15.13 9.67 -18.82
N ILE A 320 14.61 9.15 -17.71
CA ILE A 320 14.50 7.73 -17.40
C ILE A 320 13.04 7.32 -17.59
N ASP A 321 12.60 7.15 -18.82
CA ASP A 321 11.20 6.98 -19.19
C ASP A 321 10.86 5.62 -19.83
N ASP A 322 11.86 4.81 -20.14
CA ASP A 322 11.75 3.53 -20.83
C ASP A 322 11.82 2.29 -19.90
N VAL A 323 12.08 2.49 -18.61
CA VAL A 323 12.23 1.40 -17.64
C VAL A 323 10.84 0.83 -17.27
N PRO A 324 10.67 -0.51 -17.32
CA PRO A 324 9.45 -1.14 -16.84
C PRO A 324 9.20 -0.87 -15.37
N MET A 325 8.02 -0.36 -15.03
CA MET A 325 7.60 -0.02 -13.68
C MET A 325 7.11 -1.26 -12.92
N ASP A 326 8.04 -2.16 -12.57
CA ASP A 326 7.73 -3.44 -11.91
C ASP A 326 8.78 -3.82 -10.85
N PHE A 327 8.56 -4.94 -10.16
CA PHE A 327 9.56 -5.51 -9.26
C PHE A 327 10.83 -5.87 -10.03
N ASP A 328 11.98 -5.71 -9.39
CA ASP A 328 13.30 -6.09 -9.88
C ASP A 328 13.77 -5.34 -11.16
N THR A 329 13.11 -4.25 -11.54
CA THR A 329 13.46 -3.47 -12.74
C THR A 329 14.14 -2.13 -12.42
N LEU A 330 13.91 -1.60 -11.24
CA LEU A 330 14.40 -0.29 -10.81
C LEU A 330 15.63 -0.36 -9.90
N GLN A 331 16.10 -1.55 -9.51
CA GLN A 331 17.22 -1.73 -8.57
C GLN A 331 18.55 -1.18 -9.13
N SER A 332 18.76 -1.24 -10.45
CA SER A 332 19.94 -0.65 -11.08
C SER A 332 19.97 0.88 -11.00
N LEU A 333 18.86 1.49 -10.63
CA LEU A 333 18.69 2.92 -10.40
C LEU A 333 18.69 3.26 -8.90
N ASP A 334 19.01 2.30 -8.02
CA ASP A 334 18.95 2.40 -6.57
C ASP A 334 17.55 2.79 -6.03
N THR A 335 16.51 2.32 -6.72
CA THR A 335 15.11 2.54 -6.33
C THR A 335 14.26 1.31 -6.58
N PHE A 336 12.97 1.38 -6.28
CA PHE A 336 12.02 0.27 -6.42
C PHE A 336 10.58 0.77 -6.63
N ILE A 337 9.74 -0.12 -7.15
CA ILE A 337 8.32 0.19 -7.42
C ILE A 337 7.48 0.34 -6.14
N GLY A 338 7.90 -0.23 -5.02
CA GLY A 338 7.18 -0.14 -3.75
C GLY A 338 5.70 -0.45 -3.83
N SER A 339 4.89 0.46 -3.32
CA SER A 339 3.42 0.40 -3.33
C SER A 339 2.79 0.77 -4.69
N ALA A 340 3.59 1.07 -5.71
CA ALA A 340 3.14 1.59 -7.00
C ALA A 340 2.37 2.93 -6.91
N ALA A 341 2.77 3.76 -5.95
CA ALA A 341 2.30 5.15 -5.83
C ALA A 341 3.11 6.05 -6.77
N VAL A 342 2.54 6.35 -7.93
CA VAL A 342 3.21 7.15 -8.96
C VAL A 342 2.78 8.60 -8.87
N VAL A 343 3.73 9.49 -8.59
CA VAL A 343 3.47 10.94 -8.54
C VAL A 343 4.25 11.62 -9.66
N ILE A 344 3.53 12.32 -10.54
CA ILE A 344 4.08 12.98 -11.72
C ILE A 344 4.36 14.46 -11.42
N LEU A 345 5.59 14.89 -11.61
CA LEU A 345 6.05 16.26 -11.46
C LEU A 345 6.27 16.92 -12.82
N SER A 346 6.07 18.22 -12.88
CA SER A 346 6.26 19.02 -14.09
C SER A 346 7.36 20.07 -13.91
N GLN A 347 7.60 20.87 -14.94
CA GLN A 347 8.59 21.95 -14.96
C GLN A 347 8.40 23.01 -13.86
N VAL A 348 7.20 23.12 -13.30
CA VAL A 348 6.94 24.10 -12.21
C VAL A 348 7.27 23.54 -10.83
N ASP A 349 7.49 22.24 -10.71
CA ASP A 349 7.80 21.57 -9.45
C ASP A 349 9.32 21.50 -9.24
N LYS A 350 9.76 21.65 -8.00
CA LYS A 350 11.18 21.58 -7.64
C LYS A 350 11.49 20.24 -6.97
N PRO A 351 12.35 19.40 -7.56
CA PRO A 351 12.78 18.14 -6.95
C PRO A 351 13.30 18.27 -5.52
N ARG A 352 14.04 19.34 -5.20
CA ARG A 352 14.50 19.58 -3.83
C ARG A 352 13.35 19.77 -2.82
N ASP A 353 12.30 20.49 -3.21
CA ASP A 353 11.15 20.73 -2.34
C ASP A 353 10.32 19.44 -2.16
N ALA A 354 10.22 18.64 -3.23
CA ALA A 354 9.59 17.32 -3.17
C ALA A 354 10.38 16.37 -2.25
N ALA A 355 11.71 16.34 -2.36
CA ALA A 355 12.56 15.51 -1.49
C ALA A 355 12.45 15.92 -0.02
N LEU A 356 12.45 17.21 0.27
CA LEU A 356 12.24 17.73 1.63
C LEU A 356 10.86 17.32 2.17
N ASN A 357 9.81 17.42 1.36
CA ASN A 357 8.47 17.01 1.77
C ASN A 357 8.38 15.49 2.06
N MET A 358 9.03 14.68 1.22
CA MET A 358 9.13 13.23 1.46
C MET A 358 9.89 12.91 2.75
N LEU A 359 10.99 13.62 3.02
CA LEU A 359 11.78 13.37 4.22
C LEU A 359 11.06 13.81 5.50
N ARG A 360 10.31 14.91 5.47
CA ARG A 360 9.44 15.32 6.58
C ARG A 360 8.39 14.28 6.91
N PHE A 361 7.84 13.61 5.89
CA PHE A 361 6.96 12.46 6.12
C PHE A 361 7.68 11.35 6.91
N PHE A 362 8.92 10.99 6.56
CA PHE A 362 9.69 9.98 7.30
C PHE A 362 10.09 10.44 8.72
N GLU A 363 10.35 11.73 8.90
CA GLU A 363 10.60 12.30 10.23
C GLU A 363 9.36 12.15 11.12
N ASP A 364 8.17 12.54 10.63
CA ASP A 364 6.91 12.48 11.35
C ASP A 364 6.48 11.03 11.66
N GLU A 365 6.74 10.09 10.73
CA GLU A 365 6.32 8.68 10.84
C GLU A 365 7.38 7.76 11.48
N SER A 366 8.53 8.29 11.86
CA SER A 366 9.54 7.52 12.57
C SER A 366 9.00 7.03 13.91
N CYS A 367 9.02 5.70 14.14
CA CYS A 367 8.59 5.13 15.42
C CYS A 367 9.53 5.47 16.59
N GLY A 368 10.71 6.05 16.30
CA GLY A 368 11.70 6.47 17.28
C GLY A 368 12.55 5.33 17.89
N GLN A 369 12.38 4.07 17.46
CA GLN A 369 13.07 2.92 18.04
C GLN A 369 14.59 2.94 17.79
N CYS A 370 15.02 3.08 16.54
CA CYS A 370 16.43 3.04 16.19
C CYS A 370 17.02 4.44 15.96
N THR A 371 18.24 4.65 16.48
CA THR A 371 18.93 5.95 16.39
C THR A 371 19.18 6.41 14.96
N PRO A 372 19.62 5.56 14.00
CA PRO A 372 19.87 6.00 12.63
C PRO A 372 18.66 6.64 11.97
N CYS A 373 17.48 6.04 12.10
CA CYS A 373 16.23 6.59 11.56
C CYS A 373 15.79 7.85 12.33
N ARG A 374 15.63 7.75 13.65
CA ARG A 374 15.12 8.86 14.49
C ARG A 374 15.96 10.13 14.36
N VAL A 375 17.29 10.01 14.52
CA VAL A 375 18.20 11.15 14.47
C VAL A 375 18.54 11.53 13.02
N GLY A 376 18.66 10.52 12.15
CA GLY A 376 18.99 10.73 10.74
C GLY A 376 17.93 11.54 10.02
N CYS A 377 16.65 11.20 10.15
CA CYS A 377 15.54 11.96 9.54
C CYS A 377 15.54 13.41 10.05
N GLU A 378 15.61 13.64 11.37
CA GLU A 378 15.62 14.97 11.97
C GLU A 378 16.80 15.84 11.47
N LYS A 379 18.00 15.26 11.42
CA LYS A 379 19.19 16.00 10.98
C LYS A 379 19.15 16.28 9.47
N ALA A 380 18.73 15.28 8.70
CA ALA A 380 18.64 15.46 7.25
C ALA A 380 17.57 16.50 6.87
N VAL A 381 16.39 16.54 7.52
CA VAL A 381 15.39 17.60 7.30
C VAL A 381 16.00 18.98 7.50
N LYS A 382 16.73 19.19 8.61
CA LYS A 382 17.40 20.49 8.90
C LYS A 382 18.43 20.87 7.85
N LEU A 383 19.13 19.90 7.25
CA LEU A 383 20.10 20.15 6.17
C LEU A 383 19.40 20.44 4.84
N LEU A 384 18.30 19.75 4.54
CA LEU A 384 17.51 20.00 3.31
C LEU A 384 16.81 21.38 3.33
N GLU A 385 16.54 21.93 4.50
CA GLU A 385 15.99 23.29 4.66
C GLU A 385 17.00 24.40 4.37
N GLN A 386 18.30 24.09 4.32
CA GLN A 386 19.32 25.06 4.01
C GLN A 386 19.26 25.50 2.53
N PRO A 387 19.64 26.73 2.20
CA PRO A 387 19.63 27.22 0.81
C PRO A 387 20.49 26.37 -0.14
N LYS A 388 21.59 25.82 0.36
CA LYS A 388 22.46 24.87 -0.34
C LYS A 388 22.64 23.62 0.48
N TRP A 389 22.53 22.47 -0.15
CA TRP A 389 22.70 21.19 0.52
C TRP A 389 24.19 20.84 0.69
N ASP A 390 24.53 20.34 1.88
CA ASP A 390 25.82 19.70 2.14
C ASP A 390 25.75 18.25 1.68
N ALA A 391 26.14 18.02 0.44
CA ALA A 391 26.02 16.71 -0.22
C ALA A 391 26.88 15.63 0.47
N GLU A 392 28.05 15.97 1.02
CA GLU A 392 28.94 15.02 1.72
C GLU A 392 28.29 14.57 3.03
N LEU A 393 27.90 15.51 3.87
CA LEU A 393 27.25 15.21 5.16
C LEU A 393 25.91 14.49 4.98
N LEU A 394 25.10 14.88 3.98
CA LEU A 394 23.86 14.17 3.66
C LEU A 394 24.11 12.73 3.21
N THR A 395 25.17 12.49 2.43
CA THR A 395 25.54 11.13 2.01
C THR A 395 25.91 10.27 3.20
N ASP A 396 26.68 10.79 4.15
CA ASP A 396 27.06 10.06 5.37
C ASP A 396 25.85 9.72 6.23
N ILE A 397 24.92 10.65 6.42
CA ILE A 397 23.67 10.41 7.14
C ILE A 397 22.84 9.36 6.41
N CYS A 398 22.71 9.45 5.10
CA CYS A 398 21.96 8.49 4.27
C CYS A 398 22.55 7.06 4.37
N ASN A 399 23.87 6.92 4.38
CA ASN A 399 24.52 5.62 4.54
C ASN A 399 24.25 5.05 5.93
N ALA A 400 24.42 5.84 6.99
CA ALA A 400 24.10 5.43 8.35
C ALA A 400 22.63 4.99 8.51
N MET A 401 21.69 5.72 7.88
CA MET A 401 20.26 5.35 7.90
C MET A 401 20.02 4.05 7.14
N GLY A 402 20.57 3.89 5.94
CA GLY A 402 20.40 2.70 5.10
C GLY A 402 20.97 1.44 5.75
N ASP A 403 22.16 1.52 6.33
CA ASP A 403 22.89 0.36 6.83
C ASP A 403 22.47 -0.07 8.24
N ALA A 404 22.04 0.86 9.10
CA ALA A 404 21.86 0.58 10.52
C ALA A 404 20.42 0.77 11.03
N SER A 405 19.44 1.11 10.17
CA SER A 405 18.02 1.13 10.56
C SER A 405 17.45 -0.28 10.62
N ILE A 406 16.56 -0.52 11.61
CA ILE A 406 15.97 -1.83 11.87
C ILE A 406 15.00 -2.25 10.77
N CYS A 407 14.25 -1.33 10.19
CA CYS A 407 13.17 -1.61 9.23
C CYS A 407 13.28 -0.79 7.95
N GLY A 408 12.46 -1.17 6.96
CA GLY A 408 12.41 -0.53 5.65
C GLY A 408 12.11 0.97 5.67
N LEU A 409 11.39 1.48 6.68
CA LEU A 409 11.12 2.91 6.81
C LEU A 409 12.44 3.71 6.89
N GLY A 410 13.28 3.41 7.88
CA GLY A 410 14.55 4.13 8.06
C GLY A 410 15.55 3.85 6.96
N GLN A 411 15.57 2.64 6.40
CA GLN A 411 16.44 2.26 5.28
C GLN A 411 16.10 3.04 4.01
N ALA A 412 14.81 3.21 3.70
CA ALA A 412 14.33 3.87 2.49
C ALA A 412 14.22 5.41 2.62
N ALA A 413 14.17 5.95 3.82
CA ALA A 413 14.08 7.40 4.05
C ALA A 413 15.25 8.19 3.44
N SER A 414 16.38 7.54 3.16
CA SER A 414 17.52 8.13 2.47
C SER A 414 17.33 8.29 0.95
N ASN A 415 16.42 7.53 0.32
CA ASN A 415 16.27 7.49 -1.15
C ASN A 415 15.88 8.84 -1.76
N PRO A 416 14.92 9.62 -1.21
CA PRO A 416 14.62 10.96 -1.71
C PRO A 416 15.86 11.86 -1.81
N ILE A 417 16.75 11.79 -0.83
CA ILE A 417 17.99 12.59 -0.80
C ILE A 417 18.98 12.10 -1.85
N LYS A 418 19.33 10.79 -1.81
CA LYS A 418 20.31 10.18 -2.70
C LYS A 418 19.98 10.39 -4.17
N LEU A 419 18.70 10.16 -4.54
CA LEU A 419 18.28 10.29 -5.93
C LEU A 419 18.18 11.76 -6.37
N THR A 420 17.81 12.68 -5.49
CA THR A 420 17.80 14.11 -5.80
C THR A 420 19.21 14.64 -6.00
N LEU A 421 20.16 14.29 -5.13
CA LEU A 421 21.58 14.64 -5.31
C LEU A 421 22.16 14.11 -6.63
N ARG A 422 21.77 12.87 -7.01
CA ARG A 422 22.26 12.21 -8.24
C ARG A 422 21.67 12.81 -9.51
N HIS A 423 20.38 13.03 -9.55
CA HIS A 423 19.65 13.33 -10.79
C HIS A 423 19.32 14.81 -10.97
N PHE A 424 19.39 15.60 -9.90
CA PHE A 424 19.06 17.03 -9.91
C PHE A 424 20.12 17.87 -9.18
N PRO A 425 21.43 17.70 -9.48
CA PRO A 425 22.52 18.37 -8.75
C PRO A 425 22.47 19.91 -8.86
N ASP A 426 21.88 20.43 -9.93
CA ASP A 426 21.77 21.88 -10.16
C ASP A 426 20.66 22.54 -9.32
N GLU A 427 19.82 21.73 -8.64
CA GLU A 427 18.69 22.23 -7.83
C GLU A 427 18.95 22.16 -6.31
N VAL A 428 20.13 21.71 -5.87
CA VAL A 428 20.43 21.40 -4.45
C VAL A 428 21.61 22.19 -3.89
#